data_a8ea0244fb3b51604429b6b5172acee3
#
_entry.id   a8ea0244fb3b51604429b6b5172acee3
#
_cell.length_a   1.000
_cell.length_b   1.000
_cell.length_c   1.000
_cell.angle_alpha   90.00
_cell.angle_beta   90.00
_cell.angle_gamma   90.00
#
_symmetry.space_group_name_H-M   'P 1'
#
loop_
_entity.id
_entity.type
_entity.pdbx_description
1 polymer ?
#
loop_
_entity_poly.entity_id
_entity_poly.type
_entity_poly.pdbx_seq_one_letter_code
_entity_poly.pdbx_strand_id
1 'polypeptide(L)'
;MKNKGQAKKGTMKRLIRMLFEFYPVLLPLVLVCIILNALISSIPAIFQQNIIAVVEQYWQTKDWAAAAPTVTRLVLILVVLYALSLAAGYAYSYGMAIITQGSLKKMREKMFNRMQDLPIKYFDTHNHGDIMSYYTNDIDTLRQLISQSIPQLLISCITVVTIFSIMLYYSMWLLLVVLCGVALMFVVTKKVGSSSAHFFLKQQIAVGKTEGFVEEIMNGQKVVKVFSHETETKKDFDRVNDELFEMSCQANRYANMLMPILMNMGNILYVVVALAGGMLLLSGAPNLSLSGMALSISITVPFLNMTRQFCGNIGQVSNQVNSVVMGLAGADRIFSLLDEEPETDDGYVTLVNAKEENGELVECSERTDIWAWKHPHSADGSVTYTRLTGDVRLKEVDFGYNPDKIVLHDVSLYAEPGQKVAFVGATGAGKTTITNLINRFYDIADGKIRYDGININKIKKADLRRSLGIILQDTVLFTGTVMENIRYGKLDATDEECIGAARLAGAHDFITRLPEGYQTVIDGNGSNL
;
A
#
# COMPACT_ATOMS: atom_id res chain seq x y z
N MET A 1 14.44 5.87 17.53
CA MET A 1 13.83 5.06 16.46
C MET A 1 12.63 4.32 17.02
N LYS A 2 11.44 4.91 16.92
CA LYS A 2 10.18 4.24 17.29
C LYS A 2 9.89 3.13 16.27
N ASN A 3 9.47 1.95 16.77
CA ASN A 3 9.11 0.73 16.01
C ASN A 3 8.38 1.03 14.67
N LYS A 4 9.11 1.17 13.57
CA LYS A 4 8.56 1.38 12.21
C LYS A 4 8.00 0.09 11.56
N GLY A 5 7.82 -1.00 12.29
CA GLY A 5 7.43 -2.30 11.74
C GLY A 5 6.19 -2.97 12.33
N GLN A 6 5.50 -2.37 13.29
CA GLN A 6 4.26 -2.95 13.83
C GLN A 6 3.06 -2.12 13.40
N ALA A 7 2.15 -2.72 12.60
CA ALA A 7 0.89 -2.10 12.23
C ALA A 7 0.09 -1.68 13.49
N LYS A 8 -0.57 -0.53 13.44
CA LYS A 8 -1.40 -0.04 14.55
C LYS A 8 -2.51 -1.04 14.88
N LYS A 9 -2.83 -1.18 16.17
CA LYS A 9 -3.97 -1.99 16.61
C LYS A 9 -5.23 -1.48 15.91
N GLY A 10 -5.83 -2.29 15.04
CA GLY A 10 -7.07 -1.94 14.32
C GLY A 10 -6.93 -1.84 12.79
N THR A 11 -5.71 -1.80 12.23
CA THR A 11 -5.49 -1.74 10.77
C THR A 11 -6.17 -2.89 10.03
N MET A 12 -6.09 -4.12 10.54
CA MET A 12 -6.80 -5.28 9.97
C MET A 12 -8.33 -5.08 9.99
N LYS A 13 -8.88 -4.59 11.10
CA LYS A 13 -10.33 -4.33 11.22
C LYS A 13 -10.78 -3.25 10.22
N ARG A 14 -9.98 -2.20 10.06
CA ARG A 14 -10.24 -1.11 9.10
C ARG A 14 -10.20 -1.65 7.67
N LEU A 15 -9.19 -2.45 7.33
CA LEU A 15 -9.05 -3.07 6.02
C LEU A 15 -10.26 -3.96 5.70
N ILE A 16 -10.63 -4.86 6.61
CA ILE A 16 -11.79 -5.75 6.43
C ILE A 16 -13.07 -4.94 6.25
N ARG A 17 -13.31 -3.92 7.09
CA ARG A 17 -14.49 -3.04 6.96
C ARG A 17 -14.54 -2.38 5.57
N MET A 18 -13.41 -1.88 5.10
CA MET A 18 -13.31 -1.24 3.79
C MET A 18 -13.58 -2.22 2.65
N LEU A 19 -13.10 -3.48 2.74
CA LEU A 19 -13.40 -4.51 1.75
C LEU A 19 -14.89 -4.83 1.70
N PHE A 20 -15.56 -4.92 2.86
CA PHE A 20 -17.02 -5.09 2.93
C PHE A 20 -17.78 -3.89 2.36
N GLU A 21 -17.31 -2.67 2.60
CA GLU A 21 -17.88 -1.44 2.02
C GLU A 21 -17.77 -1.44 0.49
N PHE A 22 -16.62 -1.87 -0.05
CA PHE A 22 -16.39 -1.90 -1.49
C PHE A 22 -17.15 -3.03 -2.20
N TYR A 23 -17.31 -4.19 -1.55
CA TYR A 23 -17.91 -5.40 -2.12
C TYR A 23 -18.86 -6.09 -1.14
N PRO A 24 -20.01 -5.46 -0.79
CA PRO A 24 -20.90 -5.97 0.25
C PRO A 24 -21.56 -7.32 -0.07
N VAL A 25 -21.71 -7.67 -1.34
CA VAL A 25 -22.32 -8.92 -1.80
C VAL A 25 -21.28 -9.94 -2.25
N LEU A 26 -20.30 -9.50 -3.04
CA LEU A 26 -19.33 -10.43 -3.63
C LEU A 26 -18.38 -11.00 -2.58
N LEU A 27 -17.94 -10.21 -1.59
CA LEU A 27 -17.01 -10.67 -0.56
C LEU A 27 -17.63 -11.79 0.32
N PRO A 28 -18.87 -11.67 0.86
CA PRO A 28 -19.51 -12.78 1.57
C PRO A 28 -19.68 -14.03 0.71
N LEU A 29 -20.06 -13.89 -0.57
CA LEU A 29 -20.18 -15.01 -1.49
C LEU A 29 -18.86 -15.76 -1.66
N VAL A 30 -17.77 -15.01 -1.86
CA VAL A 30 -16.42 -15.58 -1.98
C VAL A 30 -16.00 -16.27 -0.67
N LEU A 31 -16.32 -15.71 0.50
CA LEU A 31 -16.03 -16.35 1.79
C LEU A 31 -16.78 -17.68 1.95
N VAL A 32 -18.04 -17.75 1.52
CA VAL A 32 -18.80 -19.03 1.51
C VAL A 32 -18.12 -20.05 0.57
N CYS A 33 -17.69 -19.63 -0.63
CA CYS A 33 -16.96 -20.51 -1.54
C CYS A 33 -15.64 -21.02 -0.95
N ILE A 34 -14.90 -20.17 -0.22
CA ILE A 34 -13.67 -20.54 0.49
C ILE A 34 -13.97 -21.61 1.55
N ILE A 35 -15.02 -21.39 2.37
CA ILE A 35 -15.42 -22.34 3.41
C ILE A 35 -15.81 -23.68 2.80
N LEU A 36 -16.65 -23.68 1.77
CA LEU A 36 -17.05 -24.88 1.05
C LEU A 36 -15.85 -25.65 0.48
N ASN A 37 -14.94 -24.94 -0.19
CA ASN A 37 -13.74 -25.54 -0.75
C ASN A 37 -12.86 -26.17 0.34
N ALA A 38 -12.62 -25.48 1.46
CA ALA A 38 -11.81 -25.95 2.57
C ALA A 38 -12.43 -27.19 3.27
N LEU A 39 -13.75 -27.19 3.47
CA LEU A 39 -14.46 -28.33 4.06
C LEU A 39 -14.41 -29.56 3.14
N ILE A 40 -14.74 -29.40 1.85
CA ILE A 40 -14.74 -30.50 0.90
C ILE A 40 -13.34 -31.09 0.72
N SER A 41 -12.28 -30.28 0.78
CA SER A 41 -10.89 -30.75 0.67
C SER A 41 -10.48 -31.70 1.81
N SER A 42 -11.19 -31.69 2.93
CA SER A 42 -10.94 -32.57 4.10
C SER A 42 -11.78 -33.86 4.08
N ILE A 43 -12.84 -33.91 3.27
CA ILE A 43 -13.78 -35.04 3.19
C ILE A 43 -13.15 -36.36 2.65
N PRO A 44 -12.17 -36.34 1.74
CA PRO A 44 -11.58 -37.56 1.18
C PRO A 44 -11.12 -38.57 2.23
N ALA A 45 -10.66 -38.10 3.40
CA ALA A 45 -10.25 -38.97 4.50
C ALA A 45 -11.39 -39.85 5.03
N ILE A 46 -12.63 -39.29 5.10
CA ILE A 46 -13.83 -40.03 5.52
C ILE A 46 -14.23 -41.06 4.47
N PHE A 47 -14.21 -40.68 3.19
CA PHE A 47 -14.53 -41.61 2.11
C PHE A 47 -13.49 -42.73 1.98
N GLN A 48 -12.19 -42.41 2.15
CA GLN A 48 -11.14 -43.41 2.19
C GLN A 48 -11.35 -44.41 3.32
N GLN A 49 -11.74 -43.93 4.51
CA GLN A 49 -12.08 -44.81 5.64
C GLN A 49 -13.25 -45.75 5.30
N ASN A 50 -14.34 -45.23 4.75
CA ASN A 50 -15.51 -46.01 4.39
C ASN A 50 -15.18 -47.03 3.29
N ILE A 51 -14.43 -46.67 2.26
CA ILE A 51 -14.05 -47.59 1.20
C ILE A 51 -13.17 -48.71 1.74
N ILE A 52 -12.13 -48.37 2.56
CA ILE A 52 -11.26 -49.39 3.14
C ILE A 52 -12.05 -50.30 4.10
N ALA A 53 -13.02 -49.77 4.85
CA ALA A 53 -13.89 -50.59 5.72
C ALA A 53 -14.71 -51.60 4.91
N VAL A 54 -15.27 -51.21 3.75
CA VAL A 54 -15.95 -52.15 2.85
C VAL A 54 -15.00 -53.19 2.29
N VAL A 55 -13.78 -52.80 1.89
CA VAL A 55 -12.77 -53.76 1.43
C VAL A 55 -12.38 -54.72 2.55
N GLU A 56 -12.16 -54.23 3.77
CA GLU A 56 -11.80 -55.03 4.94
C GLU A 56 -12.92 -56.07 5.28
N GLN A 57 -14.19 -55.67 5.13
CA GLN A 57 -15.35 -56.56 5.36
C GLN A 57 -15.43 -57.70 4.33
N TYR A 58 -15.18 -57.42 3.05
CA TYR A 58 -15.34 -58.39 1.97
C TYR A 58 -14.02 -59.04 1.52
N TRP A 59 -12.89 -58.69 2.12
CA TRP A 59 -11.56 -59.23 1.78
C TRP A 59 -11.48 -60.76 1.88
N GLN A 60 -12.07 -61.35 2.94
CA GLN A 60 -12.03 -62.81 3.17
C GLN A 60 -12.91 -63.60 2.22
N THR A 61 -14.10 -63.07 1.92
CA THR A 61 -15.08 -63.71 1.02
C THR A 61 -14.74 -63.54 -0.46
N LYS A 62 -13.87 -62.57 -0.80
CA LYS A 62 -13.52 -62.18 -2.18
C LYS A 62 -14.76 -61.83 -3.04
N ASP A 63 -15.90 -61.52 -2.43
CA ASP A 63 -17.13 -61.20 -3.11
C ASP A 63 -17.16 -59.72 -3.53
N TRP A 64 -16.61 -59.48 -4.72
CA TRP A 64 -16.63 -58.15 -5.32
C TRP A 64 -18.04 -57.71 -5.72
N ALA A 65 -18.91 -58.65 -6.11
CA ALA A 65 -20.25 -58.31 -6.55
C ALA A 65 -21.10 -57.69 -5.42
N ALA A 66 -20.89 -58.11 -4.17
CA ALA A 66 -21.54 -57.55 -3.00
C ALA A 66 -20.91 -56.18 -2.56
N ALA A 67 -19.61 -56.01 -2.74
CA ALA A 67 -18.90 -54.76 -2.38
C ALA A 67 -19.09 -53.63 -3.41
N ALA A 68 -19.13 -53.96 -4.69
CA ALA A 68 -19.10 -53.03 -5.81
C ALA A 68 -20.21 -51.94 -5.75
N PRO A 69 -21.49 -52.22 -5.42
CA PRO A 69 -22.52 -51.17 -5.38
C PRO A 69 -22.24 -50.10 -4.34
N THR A 70 -21.75 -50.49 -3.16
CA THR A 70 -21.40 -49.56 -2.07
C THR A 70 -20.19 -48.72 -2.42
N VAL A 71 -19.12 -49.33 -2.95
CA VAL A 71 -17.91 -48.62 -3.39
C VAL A 71 -18.26 -47.65 -4.52
N THR A 72 -19.01 -48.08 -5.55
CA THR A 72 -19.41 -47.22 -6.67
C THR A 72 -20.23 -46.02 -6.19
N ARG A 73 -21.16 -46.23 -5.27
CA ARG A 73 -21.95 -45.13 -4.68
C ARG A 73 -21.03 -44.11 -3.96
N LEU A 74 -20.10 -44.57 -3.13
CA LEU A 74 -19.16 -43.68 -2.41
C LEU A 74 -18.28 -42.90 -3.38
N VAL A 75 -17.74 -43.57 -4.44
CA VAL A 75 -16.92 -42.91 -5.47
C VAL A 75 -17.73 -41.86 -6.22
N LEU A 76 -18.99 -42.16 -6.62
CA LEU A 76 -19.84 -41.19 -7.32
C LEU A 76 -20.12 -39.94 -6.44
N ILE A 77 -20.44 -40.14 -5.16
CA ILE A 77 -20.63 -39.02 -4.24
C ILE A 77 -19.37 -38.18 -4.14
N LEU A 78 -18.19 -38.81 -4.03
CA LEU A 78 -16.91 -38.12 -3.94
C LEU A 78 -16.59 -37.33 -5.23
N VAL A 79 -16.89 -37.88 -6.40
CA VAL A 79 -16.75 -37.19 -7.70
C VAL A 79 -17.64 -35.95 -7.76
N VAL A 80 -18.88 -36.03 -7.32
CA VAL A 80 -19.80 -34.88 -7.26
C VAL A 80 -19.28 -33.82 -6.29
N LEU A 81 -18.79 -34.21 -5.11
CA LEU A 81 -18.21 -33.29 -4.15
C LEU A 81 -16.94 -32.59 -4.69
N TYR A 82 -16.08 -33.34 -5.39
CA TYR A 82 -14.91 -32.72 -6.04
C TYR A 82 -15.29 -31.77 -7.17
N ALA A 83 -16.30 -32.11 -7.98
CA ALA A 83 -16.82 -31.20 -9.01
C ALA A 83 -17.36 -29.90 -8.36
N LEU A 84 -18.08 -30.01 -7.25
CA LEU A 84 -18.56 -28.86 -6.48
C LEU A 84 -17.38 -28.05 -5.89
N SER A 85 -16.37 -28.73 -5.34
CA SER A 85 -15.14 -28.07 -4.83
C SER A 85 -14.39 -27.33 -5.92
N LEU A 86 -14.28 -27.91 -7.11
CA LEU A 86 -13.66 -27.27 -8.27
C LEU A 86 -14.43 -26.02 -8.68
N ALA A 87 -15.76 -26.11 -8.78
CA ALA A 87 -16.61 -24.96 -9.09
C ALA A 87 -16.50 -23.86 -8.02
N ALA A 88 -16.53 -24.21 -6.73
CA ALA A 88 -16.35 -23.28 -5.63
C ALA A 88 -14.93 -22.67 -5.64
N GLY A 89 -13.90 -23.47 -5.94
CA GLY A 89 -12.52 -23.02 -6.08
C GLY A 89 -12.33 -22.01 -7.23
N TYR A 90 -12.95 -22.30 -8.37
CA TYR A 90 -12.96 -21.36 -9.50
C TYR A 90 -13.68 -20.06 -9.13
N ALA A 91 -14.88 -20.16 -8.55
CA ALA A 91 -15.69 -19.01 -8.17
C ALA A 91 -14.97 -18.10 -7.16
N TYR A 92 -14.33 -18.69 -6.11
CA TYR A 92 -13.59 -17.88 -5.16
C TYR A 92 -12.33 -17.24 -5.78
N SER A 93 -11.60 -17.97 -6.63
CA SER A 93 -10.38 -17.42 -7.27
C SER A 93 -10.73 -16.26 -8.20
N TYR A 94 -11.76 -16.42 -9.02
CA TYR A 94 -12.25 -15.36 -9.90
C TYR A 94 -12.81 -14.16 -9.11
N GLY A 95 -13.65 -14.43 -8.09
CA GLY A 95 -14.20 -13.40 -7.22
C GLY A 95 -13.12 -12.63 -6.46
N MET A 96 -12.08 -13.32 -5.93
CA MET A 96 -10.94 -12.67 -5.26
C MET A 96 -10.12 -11.81 -6.22
N ALA A 97 -9.97 -12.22 -7.48
CA ALA A 97 -9.28 -11.39 -8.47
C ALA A 97 -10.02 -10.05 -8.68
N ILE A 98 -11.36 -10.10 -8.84
CA ILE A 98 -12.19 -8.88 -8.97
C ILE A 98 -12.10 -8.01 -7.70
N ILE A 99 -12.29 -8.62 -6.52
CA ILE A 99 -12.23 -7.90 -5.23
C ILE A 99 -10.87 -7.24 -5.06
N THR A 100 -9.79 -7.97 -5.31
CA THR A 100 -8.44 -7.46 -5.13
C THR A 100 -8.15 -6.30 -6.07
N GLN A 101 -8.27 -6.50 -7.38
CA GLN A 101 -7.93 -5.46 -8.35
C GLN A 101 -8.84 -4.24 -8.25
N GLY A 102 -10.13 -4.45 -8.03
CA GLY A 102 -11.06 -3.35 -7.85
C GLY A 102 -10.87 -2.60 -6.52
N SER A 103 -10.49 -3.29 -5.44
CA SER A 103 -10.12 -2.62 -4.17
C SER A 103 -8.85 -1.78 -4.33
N LEU A 104 -7.83 -2.30 -5.02
CA LEU A 104 -6.62 -1.55 -5.30
C LEU A 104 -6.85 -0.34 -6.19
N LYS A 105 -7.74 -0.46 -7.20
CA LYS A 105 -8.16 0.68 -8.02
C LYS A 105 -8.77 1.77 -7.15
N LYS A 106 -9.81 1.44 -6.36
CA LYS A 106 -10.48 2.40 -5.48
C LYS A 106 -9.54 2.99 -4.42
N MET A 107 -8.56 2.19 -3.95
CA MET A 107 -7.56 2.68 -3.00
C MET A 107 -6.64 3.71 -3.64
N ARG A 108 -6.11 3.43 -4.84
CA ARG A 108 -5.29 4.40 -5.59
C ARG A 108 -6.05 5.69 -5.89
N GLU A 109 -7.32 5.59 -6.27
CA GLU A 109 -8.19 6.75 -6.47
C GLU A 109 -8.35 7.58 -5.17
N LYS A 110 -8.64 6.92 -4.04
CA LYS A 110 -8.73 7.60 -2.74
C LYS A 110 -7.41 8.25 -2.31
N MET A 111 -6.28 7.56 -2.52
CA MET A 111 -4.94 8.09 -2.21
C MET A 111 -4.61 9.30 -3.08
N PHE A 112 -4.87 9.21 -4.39
CA PHE A 112 -4.59 10.30 -5.33
C PHE A 112 -5.44 11.52 -5.01
N ASN A 113 -6.74 11.35 -4.77
CA ASN A 113 -7.62 12.44 -4.38
C ASN A 113 -7.14 13.10 -3.07
N ARG A 114 -6.82 12.28 -2.04
CA ARG A 114 -6.28 12.82 -0.79
C ARG A 114 -4.97 13.58 -1.01
N MET A 115 -4.08 13.07 -1.84
CA MET A 115 -2.81 13.72 -2.16
C MET A 115 -3.02 15.10 -2.80
N GLN A 116 -4.06 15.28 -3.65
CA GLN A 116 -4.40 16.59 -4.22
C GLN A 116 -4.91 17.59 -3.19
N ASP A 117 -5.53 17.10 -2.12
CA ASP A 117 -6.08 17.94 -1.05
C ASP A 117 -5.03 18.31 0.02
N LEU A 118 -3.81 17.76 -0.02
CA LEU A 118 -2.79 17.98 0.99
C LEU A 118 -2.10 19.35 0.84
N PRO A 119 -1.71 20.00 1.96
CA PRO A 119 -0.96 21.25 1.93
C PRO A 119 0.47 21.03 1.37
N ILE A 120 1.06 22.04 0.78
CA ILE A 120 2.44 22.02 0.26
C ILE A 120 3.44 21.57 1.33
N LYS A 121 3.20 21.93 2.59
CA LYS A 121 4.00 21.49 3.74
C LYS A 121 4.22 19.97 3.78
N TYR A 122 3.22 19.19 3.38
CA TYR A 122 3.35 17.73 3.33
C TYR A 122 4.45 17.30 2.34
N PHE A 123 4.46 17.89 1.15
CA PHE A 123 5.42 17.55 0.10
C PHE A 123 6.84 18.06 0.42
N ASP A 124 6.96 19.20 1.10
CA ASP A 124 8.25 19.76 1.53
C ASP A 124 8.87 18.95 2.69
N THR A 125 8.07 18.25 3.49
CA THR A 125 8.53 17.48 4.65
C THR A 125 8.69 15.98 4.39
N HIS A 126 8.17 15.48 3.28
CA HIS A 126 8.22 14.06 2.91
C HIS A 126 9.00 13.86 1.60
N ASN A 127 9.84 12.83 1.56
CA ASN A 127 10.56 12.50 0.33
C ASN A 127 9.61 12.00 -0.75
N HIS A 128 9.76 12.47 -1.98
CA HIS A 128 8.96 12.02 -3.12
C HIS A 128 9.03 10.50 -3.33
N GLY A 129 10.20 9.88 -3.08
CA GLY A 129 10.38 8.44 -3.13
C GLY A 129 9.52 7.68 -2.11
N ASP A 130 9.36 8.22 -0.89
CA ASP A 130 8.48 7.63 0.13
C ASP A 130 7.01 7.70 -0.30
N ILE A 131 6.58 8.83 -0.90
CA ILE A 131 5.22 8.99 -1.43
C ILE A 131 4.98 8.02 -2.59
N MET A 132 5.93 7.88 -3.51
CA MET A 132 5.85 6.92 -4.62
C MET A 132 5.78 5.47 -4.12
N SER A 133 6.46 5.14 -3.02
CA SER A 133 6.43 3.81 -2.40
C SER A 133 5.01 3.39 -1.98
N TYR A 134 4.12 4.33 -1.61
CA TYR A 134 2.71 4.03 -1.34
C TYR A 134 1.98 3.46 -2.56
N TYR A 135 2.27 3.99 -3.76
CA TYR A 135 1.62 3.57 -5.01
C TYR A 135 2.24 2.32 -5.64
N THR A 136 3.47 1.97 -5.25
CA THR A 136 4.22 0.82 -5.78
C THR A 136 4.29 -0.31 -4.76
N ASN A 137 5.18 -0.21 -3.80
CA ASN A 137 5.50 -1.30 -2.86
C ASN A 137 4.37 -1.59 -1.88
N ASP A 138 3.76 -0.55 -1.27
CA ASP A 138 2.72 -0.74 -0.26
C ASP A 138 1.42 -1.26 -0.89
N ILE A 139 1.07 -0.78 -2.07
CA ILE A 139 -0.05 -1.32 -2.86
C ILE A 139 0.20 -2.78 -3.26
N ASP A 140 1.44 -3.17 -3.61
CA ASP A 140 1.73 -4.55 -3.97
C ASP A 140 1.68 -5.49 -2.76
N THR A 141 2.21 -5.07 -1.59
CA THR A 141 2.07 -5.84 -0.35
C THR A 141 0.61 -5.98 0.09
N LEU A 142 -0.20 -4.93 -0.11
CA LEU A 142 -1.65 -4.97 0.13
C LEU A 142 -2.35 -5.93 -0.84
N ARG A 143 -1.93 -5.97 -2.12
CA ARG A 143 -2.40 -6.93 -3.11
C ARG A 143 -2.16 -8.36 -2.65
N GLN A 144 -0.95 -8.69 -2.23
CA GLN A 144 -0.60 -10.02 -1.73
C GLN A 144 -1.40 -10.39 -0.47
N LEU A 145 -1.59 -9.44 0.44
CA LEU A 145 -2.40 -9.63 1.64
C LEU A 145 -3.85 -10.02 1.29
N ILE A 146 -4.49 -9.26 0.41
CA ILE A 146 -5.90 -9.47 0.05
C ILE A 146 -6.06 -10.72 -0.83
N SER A 147 -5.22 -10.89 -1.88
CA SER A 147 -5.42 -11.95 -2.88
C SER A 147 -4.96 -13.32 -2.43
N GLN A 148 -3.96 -13.40 -1.56
CA GLN A 148 -3.30 -14.66 -1.20
C GLN A 148 -3.31 -14.92 0.30
N SER A 149 -2.80 -13.98 1.11
CA SER A 149 -2.53 -14.26 2.53
C SER A 149 -3.80 -14.48 3.35
N ILE A 150 -4.81 -13.61 3.21
CA ILE A 150 -6.07 -13.74 3.93
C ILE A 150 -6.83 -15.01 3.49
N PRO A 151 -7.07 -15.28 2.18
CA PRO A 151 -7.76 -16.49 1.76
C PRO A 151 -7.03 -17.76 2.17
N GLN A 152 -5.71 -17.83 1.96
CA GLN A 152 -4.93 -19.01 2.30
C GLN A 152 -4.90 -19.29 3.81
N LEU A 153 -4.83 -18.22 4.62
CA LEU A 153 -4.90 -18.37 6.08
C LEU A 153 -6.27 -18.90 6.51
N LEU A 154 -7.37 -18.40 5.93
CA LEU A 154 -8.72 -18.89 6.20
C LEU A 154 -8.87 -20.36 5.80
N ILE A 155 -8.44 -20.73 4.57
CA ILE A 155 -8.47 -22.12 4.09
C ILE A 155 -7.69 -23.02 5.06
N SER A 156 -6.46 -22.67 5.39
CA SER A 156 -5.61 -23.47 6.27
C SER A 156 -6.20 -23.62 7.67
N CYS A 157 -6.73 -22.55 8.26
CA CYS A 157 -7.38 -22.61 9.58
C CYS A 157 -8.61 -23.52 9.57
N ILE A 158 -9.50 -23.38 8.58
CA ILE A 158 -10.70 -24.22 8.45
C ILE A 158 -10.29 -25.68 8.25
N THR A 159 -9.33 -25.94 7.37
CA THR A 159 -8.84 -27.30 7.10
C THR A 159 -8.22 -27.94 8.36
N VAL A 160 -7.39 -27.18 9.11
CA VAL A 160 -6.79 -27.65 10.36
C VAL A 160 -7.86 -28.01 11.38
N VAL A 161 -8.87 -27.14 11.59
CA VAL A 161 -9.97 -27.39 12.52
C VAL A 161 -10.79 -28.61 12.08
N THR A 162 -11.10 -28.72 10.78
CA THR A 162 -11.88 -29.84 10.22
C THR A 162 -11.13 -31.17 10.38
N ILE A 163 -9.84 -31.22 10.00
CA ILE A 163 -9.03 -32.44 10.13
C ILE A 163 -8.88 -32.81 11.60
N PHE A 164 -8.60 -31.85 12.48
CA PHE A 164 -8.51 -32.08 13.92
C PHE A 164 -9.79 -32.71 14.47
N SER A 165 -10.96 -32.18 14.07
CA SER A 165 -12.26 -32.73 14.49
C SER A 165 -12.50 -34.16 13.98
N ILE A 166 -12.09 -34.45 12.73
CA ILE A 166 -12.18 -35.80 12.16
C ILE A 166 -11.22 -36.76 12.89
N MET A 167 -9.99 -36.33 13.16
CA MET A 167 -9.01 -37.14 13.90
C MET A 167 -9.48 -37.45 15.32
N LEU A 168 -10.07 -36.46 16.02
CA LEU A 168 -10.66 -36.63 17.35
C LEU A 168 -11.83 -37.63 17.33
N TYR A 169 -12.63 -37.59 16.25
CA TYR A 169 -13.76 -38.52 16.07
C TYR A 169 -13.28 -39.97 15.92
N TYR A 170 -12.20 -40.22 15.20
CA TYR A 170 -11.70 -41.58 14.92
C TYR A 170 -10.83 -42.20 16.01
N SER A 171 -9.85 -41.45 16.56
CA SER A 171 -8.97 -41.98 17.60
C SER A 171 -8.25 -40.88 18.40
N MET A 172 -8.50 -40.84 19.70
CA MET A 172 -7.81 -39.91 20.61
C MET A 172 -6.35 -40.32 20.84
N TRP A 173 -6.04 -41.62 20.83
CA TRP A 173 -4.68 -42.10 21.03
C TRP A 173 -3.73 -41.66 19.92
N LEU A 174 -4.15 -41.88 18.68
CA LEU A 174 -3.39 -41.45 17.52
C LEU A 174 -3.28 -39.92 17.42
N LEU A 175 -4.37 -39.22 17.78
CA LEU A 175 -4.38 -37.74 17.82
C LEU A 175 -3.36 -37.22 18.84
N LEU A 176 -3.22 -37.86 20.03
CA LEU A 176 -2.26 -37.44 21.04
C LEU A 176 -0.82 -37.58 20.50
N VAL A 177 -0.51 -38.65 19.78
CA VAL A 177 0.79 -38.83 19.12
C VAL A 177 1.04 -37.70 18.12
N VAL A 178 0.02 -37.32 17.30
CA VAL A 178 0.14 -36.20 16.34
C VAL A 178 0.38 -34.89 17.06
N LEU A 179 -0.34 -34.61 18.14
CA LEU A 179 -0.19 -33.37 18.92
C LEU A 179 1.22 -33.25 19.52
N CYS A 180 1.79 -34.36 20.03
CA CYS A 180 3.19 -34.38 20.51
C CYS A 180 4.17 -34.03 19.35
N GLY A 181 3.96 -34.60 18.18
CA GLY A 181 4.79 -34.29 17.01
C GLY A 181 4.66 -32.83 16.56
N VAL A 182 3.44 -32.29 16.57
CA VAL A 182 3.18 -30.88 16.24
C VAL A 182 3.80 -29.94 17.27
N ALA A 183 3.76 -30.27 18.55
CA ALA A 183 4.45 -29.50 19.59
C ALA A 183 5.96 -29.45 19.34
N LEU A 184 6.56 -30.57 18.94
CA LEU A 184 7.97 -30.62 18.54
C LEU A 184 8.24 -29.77 17.29
N MET A 185 7.37 -29.84 16.26
CA MET A 185 7.46 -28.99 15.07
C MET A 185 7.42 -27.50 15.45
N PHE A 186 6.55 -27.11 16.39
CA PHE A 186 6.45 -25.73 16.84
C PHE A 186 7.74 -25.25 17.53
N VAL A 187 8.35 -26.08 18.38
CA VAL A 187 9.63 -25.77 19.02
C VAL A 187 10.75 -25.56 18.00
N VAL A 188 10.84 -26.44 16.99
CA VAL A 188 11.82 -26.34 15.91
C VAL A 188 11.58 -25.09 15.08
N THR A 189 10.34 -24.83 14.68
CA THR A 189 9.96 -23.62 13.91
C THR A 189 10.33 -22.36 14.67
N LYS A 190 10.05 -22.29 15.97
CA LYS A 190 10.41 -21.14 16.81
C LYS A 190 11.92 -20.93 16.86
N LYS A 191 12.71 -21.99 17.02
CA LYS A 191 14.17 -21.90 17.10
C LYS A 191 14.80 -21.49 15.77
N VAL A 192 14.44 -22.15 14.66
CA VAL A 192 14.96 -21.85 13.32
C VAL A 192 14.44 -20.50 12.83
N GLY A 193 13.17 -20.21 13.03
CA GLY A 193 12.54 -18.95 12.61
C GLY A 193 13.12 -17.73 13.34
N SER A 194 13.43 -17.82 14.64
CA SER A 194 14.07 -16.71 15.36
C SER A 194 15.48 -16.41 14.84
N SER A 195 16.24 -17.45 14.50
CA SER A 195 17.56 -17.30 13.88
C SER A 195 17.46 -16.69 12.49
N SER A 196 16.51 -17.15 11.69
CA SER A 196 16.22 -16.57 10.37
C SER A 196 15.87 -15.08 10.46
N ALA A 197 14.96 -14.70 11.35
CA ALA A 197 14.55 -13.30 11.54
C ALA A 197 15.74 -12.39 11.95
N HIS A 198 16.64 -12.89 12.80
CA HIS A 198 17.84 -12.15 13.19
C HIS A 198 18.77 -11.87 12.01
N PHE A 199 19.02 -12.86 11.16
CA PHE A 199 19.88 -12.68 9.99
C PHE A 199 19.19 -11.86 8.88
N PHE A 200 17.87 -11.98 8.71
CA PHE A 200 17.13 -11.09 7.79
C PHE A 200 17.23 -9.63 8.20
N LEU A 201 17.20 -9.33 9.51
CA LEU A 201 17.41 -7.94 9.97
C LEU A 201 18.82 -7.44 9.62
N LYS A 202 19.86 -8.29 9.81
CA LYS A 202 21.23 -7.94 9.41
C LYS A 202 21.36 -7.76 7.90
N GLN A 203 20.74 -8.63 7.11
CA GLN A 203 20.69 -8.51 5.65
C GLN A 203 20.05 -7.18 5.25
N GLN A 204 18.92 -6.79 5.88
CA GLN A 204 18.27 -5.52 5.55
C GLN A 204 19.15 -4.30 5.85
N ILE A 205 19.95 -4.36 6.93
CA ILE A 205 20.93 -3.32 7.24
C ILE A 205 22.03 -3.27 6.19
N ALA A 206 22.53 -4.44 5.75
CA ALA A 206 23.56 -4.51 4.71
C ALA A 206 23.03 -4.03 3.34
N VAL A 207 21.79 -4.37 2.98
CA VAL A 207 21.11 -3.82 1.78
C VAL A 207 21.09 -2.29 1.83
N GLY A 208 20.63 -1.70 2.94
CA GLY A 208 20.58 -0.24 3.08
C GLY A 208 21.95 0.42 2.99
N LYS A 209 23.02 -0.22 3.50
CA LYS A 209 24.40 0.27 3.33
C LYS A 209 24.84 0.24 1.86
N THR A 210 24.52 -0.87 1.15
CA THR A 210 24.89 -1.02 -0.26
C THR A 210 24.12 -0.02 -1.14
N GLU A 211 22.83 0.15 -0.89
CA GLU A 211 22.00 1.14 -1.60
C GLU A 211 22.51 2.57 -1.37
N GLY A 212 22.80 2.94 -0.10
CA GLY A 212 23.34 4.24 0.22
C GLY A 212 24.72 4.49 -0.41
N PHE A 213 25.60 3.47 -0.44
CA PHE A 213 26.90 3.57 -1.12
C PHE A 213 26.73 3.79 -2.64
N VAL A 214 25.82 3.02 -3.28
CA VAL A 214 25.56 3.17 -4.72
C VAL A 214 25.00 4.56 -5.03
N GLU A 215 24.05 5.06 -4.23
CA GLU A 215 23.48 6.40 -4.38
C GLU A 215 24.56 7.49 -4.23
N GLU A 216 25.42 7.38 -3.20
CA GLU A 216 26.52 8.32 -2.99
C GLU A 216 27.47 8.37 -4.19
N ILE A 217 27.88 7.19 -4.69
CA ILE A 217 28.79 7.12 -5.84
C ILE A 217 28.12 7.60 -7.14
N MET A 218 26.83 7.28 -7.36
CA MET A 218 26.09 7.79 -8.52
C MET A 218 26.03 9.33 -8.52
N ASN A 219 25.72 9.92 -7.39
CA ASN A 219 25.70 11.38 -7.23
C ASN A 219 27.11 11.98 -7.36
N GLY A 220 28.12 11.30 -6.82
CA GLY A 220 29.52 11.68 -6.88
C GLY A 220 30.30 11.25 -8.14
N GLN A 221 29.64 10.64 -9.14
CA GLN A 221 30.33 10.02 -10.28
C GLN A 221 31.27 10.96 -11.05
N LYS A 222 30.90 12.24 -11.18
CA LYS A 222 31.78 13.25 -11.80
C LYS A 222 33.08 13.43 -11.01
N VAL A 223 32.99 13.41 -9.68
CA VAL A 223 34.16 13.53 -8.79
C VAL A 223 35.07 12.31 -8.94
N VAL A 224 34.48 11.10 -8.90
CA VAL A 224 35.23 9.85 -9.11
C VAL A 224 36.01 9.89 -10.43
N LYS A 225 35.35 10.36 -11.50
CA LYS A 225 35.96 10.47 -12.83
C LYS A 225 37.10 11.51 -12.90
N VAL A 226 36.88 12.69 -12.33
CA VAL A 226 37.91 13.78 -12.34
C VAL A 226 39.18 13.35 -11.60
N PHE A 227 39.03 12.59 -10.50
CA PHE A 227 40.16 12.11 -9.71
C PHE A 227 40.67 10.72 -10.13
N SER A 228 40.06 10.10 -11.14
CA SER A 228 40.42 8.75 -11.63
C SER A 228 40.41 7.68 -10.53
N HIS A 229 39.44 7.77 -9.58
CA HIS A 229 39.31 6.87 -8.42
C HIS A 229 38.42 5.66 -8.65
N GLU A 230 38.13 5.26 -9.91
CA GLU A 230 37.23 4.16 -10.23
C GLU A 230 37.69 2.81 -9.64
N THR A 231 39.01 2.60 -9.61
CA THR A 231 39.59 1.35 -9.08
C THR A 231 39.40 1.24 -7.57
N GLU A 232 39.59 2.33 -6.82
CA GLU A 232 39.37 2.35 -5.38
C GLU A 232 37.89 2.25 -5.04
N THR A 233 37.05 2.99 -5.77
CA THR A 233 35.57 2.90 -5.60
C THR A 233 35.05 1.48 -5.83
N LYS A 234 35.60 0.74 -6.81
CA LYS A 234 35.24 -0.68 -7.04
C LYS A 234 35.65 -1.56 -5.85
N LYS A 235 36.83 -1.37 -5.29
CA LYS A 235 37.27 -2.12 -4.10
C LYS A 235 36.39 -1.84 -2.88
N ASP A 236 35.98 -0.58 -2.68
CA ASP A 236 35.08 -0.21 -1.61
C ASP A 236 33.70 -0.82 -1.80
N PHE A 237 33.20 -0.84 -3.04
CA PHE A 237 31.97 -1.53 -3.38
C PHE A 237 32.04 -3.04 -3.12
N ASP A 238 33.13 -3.69 -3.54
CA ASP A 238 33.33 -5.11 -3.31
C ASP A 238 33.24 -5.45 -1.82
N ARG A 239 33.86 -4.64 -0.96
CA ARG A 239 33.80 -4.83 0.50
C ARG A 239 32.37 -4.72 1.05
N VAL A 240 31.60 -3.74 0.60
CA VAL A 240 30.21 -3.56 1.03
C VAL A 240 29.31 -4.68 0.50
N ASN A 241 29.56 -5.11 -0.74
CA ASN A 241 28.85 -6.19 -1.40
C ASN A 241 29.16 -7.56 -0.79
N ASP A 242 30.38 -7.80 -0.34
CA ASP A 242 30.78 -9.01 0.38
C ASP A 242 30.07 -9.09 1.74
N GLU A 243 29.94 -7.97 2.49
CA GLU A 243 29.13 -7.91 3.72
C GLU A 243 27.67 -8.28 3.44
N LEU A 244 27.10 -7.74 2.37
CA LEU A 244 25.73 -8.05 1.94
C LEU A 244 25.58 -9.53 1.56
N PHE A 245 26.55 -10.07 0.79
CA PHE A 245 26.56 -11.48 0.41
C PHE A 245 26.56 -12.39 1.63
N GLU A 246 27.45 -12.14 2.61
CA GLU A 246 27.55 -12.97 3.83
C GLU A 246 26.25 -12.95 4.63
N MET A 247 25.68 -11.77 4.88
CA MET A 247 24.41 -11.63 5.62
C MET A 247 23.24 -12.25 4.86
N SER A 248 23.17 -12.09 3.54
CA SER A 248 22.16 -12.69 2.68
C SER A 248 22.27 -14.21 2.64
N CYS A 249 23.48 -14.75 2.55
CA CYS A 249 23.73 -16.18 2.56
C CYS A 249 23.25 -16.81 3.88
N GLN A 250 23.56 -16.19 5.02
CA GLN A 250 23.11 -16.67 6.34
C GLN A 250 21.59 -16.58 6.49
N ALA A 251 20.99 -15.46 6.11
CA ALA A 251 19.53 -15.27 6.17
C ALA A 251 18.79 -16.34 5.34
N ASN A 252 19.20 -16.51 4.09
CA ASN A 252 18.58 -17.48 3.18
C ASN A 252 18.85 -18.92 3.58
N ARG A 253 20.02 -19.24 4.15
CA ARG A 253 20.32 -20.57 4.68
C ARG A 253 19.28 -21.00 5.71
N TYR A 254 19.01 -20.17 6.73
CA TYR A 254 18.03 -20.50 7.76
C TYR A 254 16.60 -20.53 7.21
N ALA A 255 16.25 -19.60 6.33
CA ALA A 255 14.92 -19.56 5.71
C ALA A 255 14.64 -20.80 4.86
N ASN A 256 15.58 -21.17 4.00
CA ASN A 256 15.41 -22.28 3.06
C ASN A 256 15.52 -23.67 3.75
N MET A 257 16.14 -23.76 4.92
CA MET A 257 16.17 -25.01 5.70
C MET A 257 14.85 -25.29 6.42
N LEU A 258 14.04 -24.28 6.72
CA LEU A 258 12.83 -24.45 7.52
C LEU A 258 11.81 -25.39 6.86
N MET A 259 11.49 -25.15 5.57
CA MET A 259 10.49 -25.96 4.86
C MET A 259 10.88 -27.44 4.71
N PRO A 260 12.11 -27.81 4.26
CA PRO A 260 12.54 -29.21 4.23
C PRO A 260 12.50 -29.87 5.61
N ILE A 261 12.88 -29.16 6.67
CA ILE A 261 12.82 -29.68 8.04
C ILE A 261 11.37 -30.01 8.42
N LEU A 262 10.44 -29.07 8.23
CA LEU A 262 9.03 -29.28 8.56
C LEU A 262 8.38 -30.41 7.74
N MET A 263 8.69 -30.50 6.44
CA MET A 263 8.21 -31.61 5.59
C MET A 263 8.73 -32.97 6.07
N ASN A 264 10.03 -33.09 6.40
CA ASN A 264 10.59 -34.34 6.88
C ASN A 264 10.10 -34.68 8.29
N MET A 265 9.89 -33.71 9.17
CA MET A 265 9.23 -33.94 10.45
C MET A 265 7.82 -34.49 10.28
N GLY A 266 7.04 -33.98 9.30
CA GLY A 266 5.74 -34.52 8.94
C GLY A 266 5.82 -35.97 8.44
N ASN A 267 6.85 -36.33 7.65
CA ASN A 267 7.09 -37.68 7.20
C ASN A 267 7.53 -38.62 8.36
N ILE A 268 8.38 -38.14 9.25
CA ILE A 268 8.76 -38.90 10.47
C ILE A 268 7.53 -39.13 11.34
N LEU A 269 6.73 -38.11 11.57
CA LEU A 269 5.50 -38.24 12.35
C LEU A 269 4.50 -39.23 11.70
N TYR A 270 4.39 -39.26 10.36
CA TYR A 270 3.63 -40.27 9.64
C TYR A 270 4.10 -41.70 10.00
N VAL A 271 5.41 -41.97 10.03
CA VAL A 271 5.98 -43.27 10.40
C VAL A 271 5.69 -43.58 11.88
N VAL A 272 5.84 -42.61 12.77
CA VAL A 272 5.55 -42.78 14.20
C VAL A 272 4.08 -43.11 14.43
N VAL A 273 3.17 -42.43 13.75
CA VAL A 273 1.72 -42.73 13.84
C VAL A 273 1.39 -44.08 13.24
N ALA A 274 2.06 -44.51 12.16
CA ALA A 274 1.91 -45.86 11.59
C ALA A 274 2.33 -46.94 12.57
N LEU A 275 3.48 -46.75 13.20
CA LEU A 275 3.98 -47.69 14.25
C LEU A 275 3.04 -47.74 15.45
N ALA A 276 2.62 -46.56 15.96
CA ALA A 276 1.69 -46.47 17.08
C ALA A 276 0.34 -47.12 16.75
N GLY A 277 -0.20 -46.87 15.58
CA GLY A 277 -1.45 -47.46 15.09
C GLY A 277 -1.33 -48.99 14.96
N GLY A 278 -0.21 -49.47 14.40
CA GLY A 278 0.08 -50.91 14.28
C GLY A 278 0.22 -51.58 15.62
N MET A 279 0.95 -50.98 16.58
CA MET A 279 1.09 -51.51 17.95
C MET A 279 -0.25 -51.57 18.69
N LEU A 280 -1.05 -50.50 18.62
CA LEU A 280 -2.39 -50.47 19.24
C LEU A 280 -3.32 -51.51 18.61
N LEU A 281 -3.24 -51.74 17.33
CA LEU A 281 -4.04 -52.72 16.61
C LEU A 281 -3.65 -54.15 16.98
N LEU A 282 -2.37 -54.46 17.05
CA LEU A 282 -1.86 -55.79 17.43
C LEU A 282 -2.03 -56.09 18.92
N SER A 283 -1.98 -55.09 19.79
CA SER A 283 -2.19 -55.24 21.21
C SER A 283 -3.66 -55.47 21.62
N GLY A 284 -4.60 -55.27 20.69
CA GLY A 284 -6.02 -55.31 20.97
C GLY A 284 -6.52 -54.23 21.94
N ALA A 285 -5.75 -53.14 22.10
CA ALA A 285 -6.10 -52.07 23.03
C ALA A 285 -7.38 -51.37 22.63
N PRO A 286 -8.29 -51.02 23.58
CA PRO A 286 -9.52 -50.33 23.27
C PRO A 286 -9.26 -48.98 22.65
N ASN A 287 -9.88 -48.71 21.50
CA ASN A 287 -9.77 -47.39 20.86
C ASN A 287 -10.60 -46.38 21.66
N LEU A 288 -9.92 -45.37 22.18
CA LEU A 288 -10.60 -44.20 22.76
C LEU A 288 -11.02 -43.26 21.62
N SER A 289 -12.30 -43.26 21.24
CA SER A 289 -12.83 -42.47 20.13
C SER A 289 -14.25 -41.99 20.40
N LEU A 290 -14.65 -40.87 19.81
CA LEU A 290 -16.02 -40.39 19.85
C LEU A 290 -16.94 -41.21 18.95
N SER A 291 -16.40 -41.92 17.95
CA SER A 291 -17.14 -42.79 17.06
C SER A 291 -17.58 -44.12 17.68
N GLY A 292 -16.97 -44.53 18.79
CA GLY A 292 -17.14 -45.86 19.37
C GLY A 292 -16.61 -47.03 18.52
N MET A 293 -15.92 -46.72 17.39
CA MET A 293 -15.36 -47.74 16.48
C MET A 293 -14.07 -48.34 17.07
N ALA A 294 -13.91 -49.65 16.93
CA ALA A 294 -12.66 -50.30 17.24
C ALA A 294 -11.58 -49.83 16.26
N LEU A 295 -10.34 -49.77 16.72
CA LEU A 295 -9.22 -49.41 15.84
C LEU A 295 -9.04 -50.52 14.77
N SER A 296 -8.97 -50.12 13.52
CA SER A 296 -8.85 -50.97 12.33
C SER A 296 -7.89 -50.34 11.30
N ILE A 297 -7.55 -51.09 10.27
CA ILE A 297 -6.78 -50.61 9.15
C ILE A 297 -7.52 -49.48 8.44
N SER A 298 -8.87 -49.62 8.34
CA SER A 298 -9.75 -48.61 7.71
C SER A 298 -9.71 -47.25 8.43
N ILE A 299 -9.38 -47.20 9.72
CA ILE A 299 -9.15 -45.93 10.47
C ILE A 299 -7.69 -45.49 10.35
N THR A 300 -6.73 -46.42 10.51
CA THR A 300 -5.31 -46.08 10.60
C THR A 300 -4.78 -45.46 9.29
N VAL A 301 -5.15 -46.02 8.12
CA VAL A 301 -4.62 -45.56 6.82
C VAL A 301 -5.08 -44.12 6.49
N PRO A 302 -6.37 -43.75 6.58
CA PRO A 302 -6.79 -42.37 6.40
C PRO A 302 -6.18 -41.41 7.44
N PHE A 303 -5.99 -41.91 8.69
CA PHE A 303 -5.37 -41.12 9.76
C PHE A 303 -3.94 -40.71 9.42
N LEU A 304 -3.18 -41.59 8.77
CA LEU A 304 -1.83 -41.24 8.27
C LEU A 304 -1.84 -40.10 7.25
N ASN A 305 -2.80 -40.13 6.30
CA ASN A 305 -2.96 -39.07 5.31
C ASN A 305 -3.39 -37.77 5.97
N MET A 306 -4.33 -37.83 6.93
CA MET A 306 -4.74 -36.67 7.72
C MET A 306 -3.59 -36.07 8.51
N THR A 307 -2.69 -36.89 9.09
CA THR A 307 -1.49 -36.42 9.79
C THR A 307 -0.59 -35.59 8.88
N ARG A 308 -0.33 -36.09 7.66
CA ARG A 308 0.49 -35.38 6.67
C ARG A 308 -0.15 -34.05 6.25
N GLN A 309 -1.45 -34.06 5.98
CA GLN A 309 -2.22 -32.86 5.60
C GLN A 309 -2.30 -31.84 6.74
N PHE A 310 -2.48 -32.29 7.98
CA PHE A 310 -2.50 -31.46 9.19
C PHE A 310 -1.18 -30.72 9.38
N CYS A 311 -0.05 -31.45 9.34
CA CYS A 311 1.30 -30.88 9.44
C CYS A 311 1.60 -29.88 8.32
N GLY A 312 1.20 -30.20 7.09
CA GLY A 312 1.37 -29.32 5.94
C GLY A 312 0.63 -27.98 6.08
N ASN A 313 -0.63 -28.03 6.56
CA ASN A 313 -1.42 -26.82 6.78
C ASN A 313 -0.86 -25.95 7.92
N ILE A 314 -0.33 -26.55 9.00
CA ILE A 314 0.35 -25.79 10.07
C ILE A 314 1.56 -25.04 9.51
N GLY A 315 2.36 -25.68 8.65
CA GLY A 315 3.47 -25.04 7.97
C GLY A 315 3.03 -23.85 7.10
N GLN A 316 1.92 -24.00 6.36
CA GLN A 316 1.35 -22.91 5.54
C GLN A 316 0.87 -21.73 6.40
N VAL A 317 0.18 -21.97 7.52
CA VAL A 317 -0.23 -20.92 8.45
C VAL A 317 0.98 -20.12 8.93
N SER A 318 2.07 -20.81 9.29
CA SER A 318 3.31 -20.15 9.76
C SER A 318 3.91 -19.22 8.69
N ASN A 319 3.91 -19.63 7.43
CA ASN A 319 4.41 -18.81 6.32
C ASN A 319 3.51 -17.58 6.07
N GLN A 320 2.18 -17.74 6.18
CA GLN A 320 1.24 -16.64 5.95
C GLN A 320 1.32 -15.54 7.01
N VAL A 321 1.73 -15.85 8.23
CA VAL A 321 1.87 -14.84 9.30
C VAL A 321 2.79 -13.70 8.89
N ASN A 322 3.95 -14.00 8.28
CA ASN A 322 4.88 -12.97 7.83
C ASN A 322 4.27 -12.09 6.72
N SER A 323 3.62 -12.70 5.74
CA SER A 323 2.95 -11.98 4.65
C SER A 323 1.82 -11.07 5.16
N VAL A 324 1.08 -11.54 6.17
CA VAL A 324 0.04 -10.73 6.84
C VAL A 324 0.67 -9.53 7.55
N VAL A 325 1.75 -9.72 8.29
CA VAL A 325 2.45 -8.63 9.00
C VAL A 325 2.96 -7.58 8.01
N MET A 326 3.60 -8.01 6.91
CA MET A 326 4.10 -7.11 5.87
C MET A 326 2.96 -6.35 5.19
N GLY A 327 1.90 -7.04 4.80
CA GLY A 327 0.74 -6.43 4.15
C GLY A 327 0.00 -5.45 5.07
N LEU A 328 -0.07 -5.73 6.37
CA LEU A 328 -0.65 -4.81 7.36
C LEU A 328 0.23 -3.57 7.58
N ALA A 329 1.55 -3.71 7.52
CA ALA A 329 2.45 -2.56 7.61
C ALA A 329 2.26 -1.63 6.39
N GLY A 330 2.16 -2.19 5.17
CA GLY A 330 1.83 -1.42 3.96
C GLY A 330 0.46 -0.76 4.05
N ALA A 331 -0.55 -1.48 4.52
CA ALA A 331 -1.89 -0.92 4.74
C ALA A 331 -1.90 0.23 5.75
N ASP A 332 -1.12 0.13 6.84
CA ASP A 332 -1.02 1.18 7.85
C ASP A 332 -0.39 2.47 7.30
N ARG A 333 0.63 2.35 6.44
CA ARG A 333 1.24 3.48 5.74
C ARG A 333 0.25 4.16 4.78
N ILE A 334 -0.48 3.36 3.99
CA ILE A 334 -1.53 3.86 3.09
C ILE A 334 -2.62 4.59 3.89
N PHE A 335 -3.08 3.99 5.00
CA PHE A 335 -4.07 4.64 5.86
C PHE A 335 -3.56 5.90 6.52
N SER A 336 -2.27 5.98 6.86
CA SER A 336 -1.67 7.22 7.39
C SER A 336 -1.76 8.35 6.38
N LEU A 337 -1.47 8.08 5.07
CA LEU A 337 -1.66 9.07 4.01
C LEU A 337 -3.14 9.51 3.88
N LEU A 338 -4.07 8.56 3.96
CA LEU A 338 -5.50 8.87 3.86
C LEU A 338 -6.05 9.67 5.06
N ASP A 339 -5.38 9.56 6.20
CA ASP A 339 -5.74 10.23 7.45
C ASP A 339 -5.04 11.59 7.63
N GLU A 340 -4.08 11.94 6.74
CA GLU A 340 -3.46 13.27 6.76
C GLU A 340 -4.51 14.37 6.60
N GLU A 341 -4.33 15.48 7.29
CA GLU A 341 -5.26 16.59 7.24
C GLU A 341 -5.18 17.32 5.90
N PRO A 342 -6.33 17.59 5.23
CA PRO A 342 -6.33 18.36 4.00
C PRO A 342 -5.93 19.82 4.26
N GLU A 343 -5.57 20.53 3.20
CA GLU A 343 -5.34 21.96 3.27
C GLU A 343 -6.63 22.66 3.74
N THR A 344 -6.55 23.36 4.86
CA THR A 344 -7.69 24.14 5.39
C THR A 344 -7.78 25.48 4.69
N ASP A 345 -9.01 25.93 4.39
CA ASP A 345 -9.27 27.25 3.82
C ASP A 345 -10.53 27.87 4.46
N ASP A 346 -10.29 28.73 5.44
CA ASP A 346 -11.33 29.47 6.15
C ASP A 346 -11.64 30.84 5.46
N GLY A 347 -11.10 31.06 4.26
CA GLY A 347 -11.33 32.27 3.49
C GLY A 347 -12.79 32.41 3.01
N TYR A 348 -13.32 33.60 3.08
CA TYR A 348 -14.68 33.92 2.65
C TYR A 348 -14.75 35.06 1.64
N VAL A 349 -13.65 35.78 1.40
CA VAL A 349 -13.51 36.78 0.33
C VAL A 349 -13.21 36.07 -0.97
N THR A 350 -13.94 36.39 -2.01
CA THR A 350 -13.83 35.75 -3.35
C THR A 350 -13.45 36.75 -4.42
N LEU A 351 -12.80 36.27 -5.48
CA LEU A 351 -12.44 37.07 -6.66
C LEU A 351 -13.54 36.97 -7.72
N VAL A 352 -14.09 38.10 -8.10
CA VAL A 352 -15.20 38.19 -9.10
C VAL A 352 -14.86 39.12 -10.23
N ASN A 353 -15.49 38.91 -11.41
CA ASN A 353 -15.51 39.93 -12.44
C ASN A 353 -16.39 41.09 -11.99
N ALA A 354 -15.95 42.32 -12.25
CA ALA A 354 -16.66 43.53 -11.87
C ALA A 354 -16.75 44.52 -13.04
N LYS A 355 -17.75 45.37 -13.00
CA LYS A 355 -17.88 46.53 -13.88
C LYS A 355 -18.07 47.79 -13.01
N GLU A 356 -17.73 48.92 -13.54
CA GLU A 356 -17.91 50.20 -12.88
C GLU A 356 -19.25 50.82 -13.32
N GLU A 357 -20.18 50.99 -12.36
CA GLU A 357 -21.48 51.64 -12.57
C GLU A 357 -21.60 52.80 -11.57
N ASN A 358 -21.81 53.99 -12.09
CA ASN A 358 -21.95 55.21 -11.28
C ASN A 358 -20.78 55.48 -10.31
N GLY A 359 -19.57 55.03 -10.63
CA GLY A 359 -18.38 55.20 -9.80
C GLY A 359 -18.24 54.14 -8.70
N GLU A 360 -19.11 53.12 -8.66
CA GLU A 360 -19.03 51.97 -7.77
C GLU A 360 -18.76 50.68 -8.56
N LEU A 361 -18.03 49.75 -7.94
CA LEU A 361 -17.77 48.43 -8.49
C LEU A 361 -18.95 47.51 -8.21
N VAL A 362 -19.49 46.90 -9.26
CA VAL A 362 -20.60 45.96 -9.17
C VAL A 362 -20.18 44.63 -9.81
N GLU A 363 -20.50 43.53 -9.15
CA GLU A 363 -20.26 42.18 -9.68
C GLU A 363 -21.03 41.97 -11.00
N CYS A 364 -20.38 41.35 -11.99
CA CYS A 364 -21.01 40.95 -13.23
C CYS A 364 -20.64 39.51 -13.59
N SER A 365 -21.55 38.85 -14.34
CA SER A 365 -21.35 37.49 -14.85
C SER A 365 -20.50 37.43 -16.12
N GLU A 366 -20.39 38.57 -16.81
CA GLU A 366 -19.61 38.67 -18.04
C GLU A 366 -18.13 38.81 -17.73
N ARG A 367 -17.27 38.30 -18.61
CA ARG A 367 -15.83 38.48 -18.49
C ARG A 367 -15.50 39.94 -18.80
N THR A 368 -14.93 40.62 -17.84
CA THR A 368 -14.44 41.99 -17.93
C THR A 368 -12.93 42.00 -17.69
N ASP A 369 -12.27 43.09 -18.03
CA ASP A 369 -10.85 43.30 -17.70
C ASP A 369 -10.68 43.84 -16.25
N ILE A 370 -11.77 43.96 -15.51
CA ILE A 370 -11.79 44.42 -14.11
C ILE A 370 -12.12 43.29 -13.20
N TRP A 371 -11.22 43.02 -12.26
CA TRP A 371 -11.39 42.04 -11.19
C TRP A 371 -11.55 42.76 -9.85
N ALA A 372 -12.43 42.26 -9.00
CA ALA A 372 -12.65 42.81 -7.67
C ALA A 372 -12.77 41.70 -6.59
N TRP A 373 -12.30 42.03 -5.39
CA TRP A 373 -12.54 41.25 -4.21
C TRP A 373 -13.92 41.50 -3.64
N LYS A 374 -14.78 40.50 -3.65
CA LYS A 374 -16.09 40.49 -2.98
C LYS A 374 -15.91 40.13 -1.53
N HIS A 375 -16.03 41.13 -0.64
CA HIS A 375 -15.82 40.98 0.79
C HIS A 375 -17.14 41.11 1.52
N PRO A 376 -17.81 40.00 1.90
CA PRO A 376 -18.99 40.03 2.76
C PRO A 376 -18.61 40.35 4.21
N HIS A 377 -19.36 41.25 4.85
CA HIS A 377 -19.18 41.62 6.25
C HIS A 377 -20.24 40.93 7.12
N SER A 378 -19.82 40.09 8.07
CA SER A 378 -20.72 39.31 8.92
C SER A 378 -21.45 40.20 9.96
N ALA A 379 -20.96 41.41 10.23
CA ALA A 379 -21.51 42.28 11.27
C ALA A 379 -22.83 42.97 10.87
N ASP A 380 -22.94 43.35 9.59
CA ASP A 380 -24.09 44.11 9.06
C ASP A 380 -24.71 43.53 7.78
N GLY A 381 -24.15 42.41 7.30
CA GLY A 381 -24.59 41.74 6.05
C GLY A 381 -24.22 42.52 4.78
N SER A 382 -23.44 43.62 4.87
CA SER A 382 -22.98 44.36 3.72
C SER A 382 -21.93 43.62 2.94
N VAL A 383 -21.79 43.96 1.63
CA VAL A 383 -20.76 43.45 0.74
C VAL A 383 -19.98 44.61 0.17
N THR A 384 -18.66 44.60 0.34
CA THR A 384 -17.80 45.61 -0.30
C THR A 384 -17.03 44.97 -1.45
N TYR A 385 -16.84 45.76 -2.52
CA TYR A 385 -16.03 45.36 -3.66
C TYR A 385 -14.76 46.22 -3.72
N THR A 386 -13.60 45.54 -3.63
CA THR A 386 -12.28 46.19 -3.70
C THR A 386 -11.62 45.81 -5.01
N ARG A 387 -11.20 46.75 -5.83
CA ARG A 387 -10.53 46.47 -7.11
C ARG A 387 -9.23 45.71 -6.88
N LEU A 388 -8.98 44.69 -7.67
CA LEU A 388 -7.71 43.98 -7.71
C LEU A 388 -6.65 44.91 -8.34
N THR A 389 -5.68 45.35 -7.54
CA THR A 389 -4.63 46.27 -7.97
C THR A 389 -3.23 45.71 -7.77
N GLY A 390 -3.09 44.73 -6.86
CA GLY A 390 -1.80 44.09 -6.55
C GLY A 390 -1.00 44.79 -5.45
N ASP A 391 -1.66 45.55 -4.55
CA ASP A 391 -0.98 46.13 -3.36
C ASP A 391 -0.73 45.04 -2.32
N VAL A 392 0.55 44.74 -2.04
CA VAL A 392 0.98 43.73 -1.05
C VAL A 392 1.67 44.40 0.11
N ARG A 393 1.22 44.09 1.33
CA ARG A 393 1.81 44.63 2.57
C ARG A 393 1.99 43.54 3.63
N LEU A 394 3.23 43.36 4.08
CA LEU A 394 3.58 42.56 5.24
C LEU A 394 3.83 43.52 6.42
N LYS A 395 3.32 43.16 7.59
CA LYS A 395 3.52 43.93 8.82
C LYS A 395 3.88 43.00 9.97
N GLU A 396 5.09 43.20 10.50
CA GLU A 396 5.59 42.51 11.70
C GLU A 396 5.43 40.96 11.57
N VAL A 397 5.84 40.38 10.45
CA VAL A 397 5.63 38.96 10.14
C VAL A 397 6.75 38.12 10.70
N ASP A 398 6.39 37.22 11.61
CA ASP A 398 7.25 36.13 12.09
C ASP A 398 6.82 34.81 11.47
N PHE A 399 7.78 34.03 10.96
CA PHE A 399 7.49 32.74 10.37
C PHE A 399 8.67 31.76 10.46
N GLY A 400 8.35 30.49 10.73
CA GLY A 400 9.28 29.35 10.65
C GLY A 400 8.55 28.11 10.14
N TYR A 401 9.21 27.33 9.28
CA TYR A 401 8.67 26.04 8.81
C TYR A 401 8.51 25.02 9.93
N ASN A 402 9.38 25.12 10.95
CA ASN A 402 9.31 24.37 12.21
C ASN A 402 9.18 25.33 13.38
N PRO A 403 8.42 25.01 14.44
CA PRO A 403 8.26 25.88 15.61
C PRO A 403 9.56 26.27 16.27
N ASP A 404 10.58 25.40 16.21
CA ASP A 404 11.88 25.60 16.87
C ASP A 404 12.87 26.48 16.04
N LYS A 405 12.53 26.82 14.79
CA LYS A 405 13.41 27.58 13.90
C LYS A 405 12.62 28.62 13.13
N ILE A 406 12.63 29.84 13.65
CA ILE A 406 12.09 31.01 12.95
C ILE A 406 13.04 31.41 11.83
N VAL A 407 12.50 31.72 10.66
CA VAL A 407 13.22 32.11 9.43
C VAL A 407 13.03 33.59 9.12
N LEU A 408 11.83 34.10 9.37
CA LEU A 408 11.50 35.51 9.22
C LEU A 408 11.24 36.09 10.61
N HIS A 409 11.89 37.20 10.93
CA HIS A 409 11.76 37.90 12.21
C HIS A 409 11.31 39.33 11.95
N ASP A 410 10.13 39.70 12.43
CA ASP A 410 9.54 41.06 12.38
C ASP A 410 9.66 41.71 10.98
N VAL A 411 9.32 40.92 9.94
CA VAL A 411 9.47 41.39 8.56
C VAL A 411 8.30 42.29 8.18
N SER A 412 8.63 43.54 7.87
CA SER A 412 7.71 44.53 7.35
C SER A 412 8.16 45.00 5.97
N LEU A 413 7.29 44.88 4.96
CA LEU A 413 7.57 45.33 3.60
C LEU A 413 6.26 45.69 2.89
N TYR A 414 6.41 46.47 1.81
CA TYR A 414 5.26 46.79 0.94
C TYR A 414 5.71 46.79 -0.53
N ALA A 415 4.75 46.50 -1.39
CA ALA A 415 4.82 46.62 -2.84
C ALA A 415 3.52 47.26 -3.36
N GLU A 416 3.65 48.46 -3.89
CA GLU A 416 2.51 49.20 -4.45
C GLU A 416 2.15 48.70 -5.86
N PRO A 417 0.92 48.95 -6.34
CA PRO A 417 0.54 48.57 -7.68
C PRO A 417 1.50 49.05 -8.77
N GLY A 418 1.95 48.15 -9.63
CA GLY A 418 2.92 48.42 -10.69
C GLY A 418 4.38 48.52 -10.23
N GLN A 419 4.66 48.47 -8.94
CA GLN A 419 6.03 48.53 -8.41
C GLN A 419 6.76 47.18 -8.60
N LYS A 420 8.07 47.27 -8.95
CA LYS A 420 8.98 46.12 -8.98
C LYS A 420 9.81 46.11 -7.71
N VAL A 421 9.72 45.06 -6.92
CA VAL A 421 10.49 44.87 -5.69
C VAL A 421 11.43 43.67 -5.84
N ALA A 422 12.73 43.87 -5.49
CA ALA A 422 13.69 42.80 -5.50
C ALA A 422 14.14 42.43 -4.09
N PHE A 423 14.08 41.14 -3.75
CA PHE A 423 14.62 40.62 -2.50
C PHE A 423 16.07 40.20 -2.69
N VAL A 424 17.00 40.83 -1.98
CA VAL A 424 18.42 40.53 -2.05
C VAL A 424 18.90 40.01 -0.69
N GLY A 425 19.74 39.01 -0.70
CA GLY A 425 20.29 38.42 0.53
C GLY A 425 20.95 37.06 0.26
N ALA A 426 21.64 36.52 1.25
CA ALA A 426 22.28 35.22 1.19
C ALA A 426 21.27 34.07 0.99
N THR A 427 21.77 32.91 0.53
CA THR A 427 20.94 31.69 0.48
C THR A 427 20.44 31.35 1.89
N GLY A 428 19.17 31.04 2.02
CA GLY A 428 18.52 30.76 3.33
C GLY A 428 18.04 32.01 4.09
N ALA A 429 18.21 33.24 3.58
CA ALA A 429 17.75 34.48 4.20
C ALA A 429 16.20 34.68 4.16
N GLY A 430 15.42 33.67 3.73
CA GLY A 430 13.96 33.76 3.73
C GLY A 430 13.34 34.40 2.50
N LYS A 431 14.06 34.68 1.40
CA LYS A 431 13.50 35.29 0.18
C LYS A 431 12.35 34.50 -0.42
N THR A 432 12.56 33.20 -0.65
CA THR A 432 11.51 32.27 -1.16
C THR A 432 10.38 32.07 -0.14
N THR A 433 10.69 32.18 1.15
CA THR A 433 9.70 32.08 2.21
C THR A 433 8.66 33.21 2.10
N ILE A 434 9.07 34.44 1.80
CA ILE A 434 8.17 35.58 1.61
C ILE A 434 7.19 35.30 0.46
N THR A 435 7.67 34.79 -0.68
CA THR A 435 6.81 34.44 -1.83
C THR A 435 5.86 33.30 -1.50
N ASN A 436 6.31 32.28 -0.75
CA ASN A 436 5.47 31.18 -0.29
C ASN A 436 4.33 31.65 0.65
N LEU A 437 4.60 32.66 1.49
CA LEU A 437 3.60 33.26 2.39
C LEU A 437 2.60 34.13 1.62
N ILE A 438 3.03 34.90 0.62
CA ILE A 438 2.12 35.69 -0.24
C ILE A 438 1.16 34.76 -1.01
N ASN A 439 1.62 33.60 -1.49
CA ASN A 439 0.78 32.58 -2.13
C ASN A 439 -0.05 31.74 -1.12
N ARG A 440 0.13 31.99 0.16
CA ARG A 440 -0.53 31.28 1.23
C ARG A 440 -0.36 29.75 1.11
N PHE A 441 0.86 29.29 0.74
CA PHE A 441 1.25 27.88 0.86
C PHE A 441 1.48 27.51 2.32
N TYR A 442 1.75 28.49 3.16
CA TYR A 442 1.88 28.40 4.60
C TYR A 442 1.12 29.57 5.22
N ASP A 443 0.44 29.33 6.32
CA ASP A 443 -0.19 30.35 7.13
C ASP A 443 0.80 30.87 8.18
N ILE A 444 0.81 32.18 8.45
CA ILE A 444 1.68 32.83 9.44
C ILE A 444 1.15 32.63 10.85
N ALA A 445 2.06 32.53 11.81
CA ALA A 445 1.72 32.43 13.23
C ALA A 445 1.48 33.82 13.86
N ASP A 446 2.26 34.82 13.45
CA ASP A 446 2.18 36.19 13.95
C ASP A 446 2.39 37.21 12.83
N GLY A 447 1.93 38.44 13.05
CA GLY A 447 1.94 39.51 12.06
C GLY A 447 0.70 39.54 11.16
N LYS A 448 0.78 40.30 10.07
CA LYS A 448 -0.32 40.44 9.08
C LYS A 448 0.23 40.56 7.67
N ILE A 449 -0.36 39.82 6.76
CA ILE A 449 -0.15 39.98 5.31
C ILE A 449 -1.48 40.49 4.72
N ARG A 450 -1.42 41.60 3.99
CA ARG A 450 -2.58 42.19 3.31
C ARG A 450 -2.34 42.22 1.81
N TYR A 451 -3.39 41.92 1.08
CA TYR A 451 -3.45 42.04 -0.37
C TYR A 451 -4.65 42.93 -0.74
N ASP A 452 -4.37 44.04 -1.42
CA ASP A 452 -5.33 45.12 -1.69
C ASP A 452 -6.06 45.60 -0.42
N GLY A 453 -5.32 45.72 0.70
CA GLY A 453 -5.86 46.12 2.00
C GLY A 453 -6.57 45.02 2.79
N ILE A 454 -6.90 43.88 2.18
CA ILE A 454 -7.59 42.73 2.78
C ILE A 454 -6.55 41.77 3.38
N ASN A 455 -6.80 41.28 4.62
CA ASN A 455 -5.94 40.23 5.20
C ASN A 455 -6.08 38.96 4.36
N ILE A 456 -4.95 38.38 3.88
CA ILE A 456 -4.94 37.21 3.00
C ILE A 456 -5.61 35.99 3.63
N ASN A 457 -5.66 35.87 4.97
CA ASN A 457 -6.35 34.79 5.66
C ASN A 457 -7.88 34.83 5.47
N LYS A 458 -8.44 35.98 5.10
CA LYS A 458 -9.86 36.15 4.76
C LYS A 458 -10.17 35.80 3.30
N ILE A 459 -9.17 35.81 2.42
CA ILE A 459 -9.32 35.51 0.99
C ILE A 459 -9.27 33.98 0.80
N LYS A 460 -10.19 33.43 0.00
CA LYS A 460 -10.12 32.02 -0.37
C LYS A 460 -8.80 31.72 -1.07
N LYS A 461 -8.11 30.65 -0.66
CA LYS A 461 -6.80 30.27 -1.20
C LYS A 461 -6.83 30.11 -2.71
N ALA A 462 -7.87 29.47 -3.26
CA ALA A 462 -8.04 29.30 -4.71
C ALA A 462 -8.14 30.64 -5.43
N ASP A 463 -8.89 31.61 -4.92
CA ASP A 463 -9.07 32.93 -5.51
C ASP A 463 -7.81 33.79 -5.36
N LEU A 464 -7.11 33.70 -4.23
CA LEU A 464 -5.83 34.35 -4.02
C LEU A 464 -4.80 33.87 -5.05
N ARG A 465 -4.62 32.57 -5.16
CA ARG A 465 -3.67 31.95 -6.12
C ARG A 465 -4.04 32.23 -7.57
N ARG A 466 -5.32 32.32 -7.89
CA ARG A 466 -5.81 32.70 -9.22
C ARG A 466 -5.44 34.14 -9.60
N SER A 467 -5.34 35.03 -8.62
CA SER A 467 -4.96 36.45 -8.85
C SER A 467 -3.46 36.66 -8.99
N LEU A 468 -2.65 35.64 -8.65
CA LEU A 468 -1.20 35.70 -8.62
C LEU A 468 -0.59 34.85 -9.74
N GLY A 469 0.45 35.36 -10.40
CA GLY A 469 1.32 34.54 -11.26
C GLY A 469 2.62 34.23 -10.51
N ILE A 470 2.96 32.95 -10.39
CA ILE A 470 4.21 32.53 -9.77
C ILE A 470 5.12 31.86 -10.79
N ILE A 471 6.41 32.26 -10.80
CA ILE A 471 7.46 31.59 -11.57
C ILE A 471 8.41 30.99 -10.54
N LEU A 472 8.51 29.67 -10.55
CA LEU A 472 9.40 28.92 -9.64
C LEU A 472 10.82 28.89 -10.21
N GLN A 473 11.80 28.78 -9.32
CA GLN A 473 13.21 28.63 -9.70
C GLN A 473 13.44 27.31 -10.46
N ASP A 474 12.83 26.22 -9.96
CA ASP A 474 12.84 24.90 -10.62
C ASP A 474 11.49 24.74 -11.34
N THR A 475 11.46 25.09 -12.62
CA THR A 475 10.26 24.96 -13.44
C THR A 475 10.01 23.49 -13.78
N VAL A 476 8.82 22.98 -13.43
CA VAL A 476 8.39 21.63 -13.77
C VAL A 476 7.47 21.69 -15.00
N LEU A 477 7.82 20.93 -16.03
CA LEU A 477 7.00 20.75 -17.22
C LEU A 477 6.33 19.36 -17.16
N PHE A 478 5.06 19.32 -17.52
CA PHE A 478 4.30 18.07 -17.61
C PHE A 478 4.52 17.39 -18.97
N THR A 479 4.52 16.07 -18.97
CA THR A 479 4.53 15.30 -20.21
C THR A 479 3.28 15.64 -21.04
N GLY A 480 3.49 16.10 -22.26
CA GLY A 480 2.46 16.60 -23.16
C GLY A 480 3.03 17.60 -24.14
N THR A 481 2.20 18.24 -24.94
CA THR A 481 2.65 19.26 -25.90
C THR A 481 3.03 20.57 -25.22
N VAL A 482 3.85 21.39 -25.88
CA VAL A 482 4.10 22.78 -25.45
C VAL A 482 2.79 23.55 -25.27
N MET A 483 1.84 23.38 -26.21
CA MET A 483 0.51 23.98 -26.14
C MET A 483 -0.25 23.59 -24.87
N GLU A 484 -0.26 22.30 -24.51
CA GLU A 484 -0.93 21.80 -23.31
C GLU A 484 -0.30 22.34 -22.03
N ASN A 485 1.03 22.45 -21.99
CA ASN A 485 1.73 23.04 -20.85
C ASN A 485 1.42 24.53 -20.67
N ILE A 486 1.28 25.32 -21.75
CA ILE A 486 0.86 26.73 -21.70
C ILE A 486 -0.62 26.81 -21.25
N ARG A 487 -1.48 25.96 -21.81
CA ARG A 487 -2.92 25.89 -21.49
C ARG A 487 -3.19 25.46 -20.05
N TYR A 488 -2.20 24.84 -19.36
CA TYR A 488 -2.35 24.43 -17.98
C TYR A 488 -2.73 25.59 -17.03
N GLY A 489 -2.31 26.81 -17.33
CA GLY A 489 -2.68 28.01 -16.56
C GLY A 489 -4.16 28.41 -16.72
N LYS A 490 -4.82 28.02 -17.85
CA LYS A 490 -6.23 28.25 -18.13
C LYS A 490 -6.71 27.15 -19.07
N LEU A 491 -7.34 26.09 -18.51
CA LEU A 491 -7.69 24.86 -19.23
C LEU A 491 -8.68 25.07 -20.40
N ASP A 492 -9.50 26.13 -20.37
CA ASP A 492 -10.45 26.53 -21.39
C ASP A 492 -9.88 27.56 -22.38
N ALA A 493 -8.57 27.86 -22.32
CA ALA A 493 -7.94 28.81 -23.23
C ALA A 493 -7.94 28.31 -24.68
N THR A 494 -8.21 29.22 -25.62
CA THR A 494 -8.07 28.93 -27.06
C THR A 494 -6.59 28.88 -27.46
N ASP A 495 -6.30 28.30 -28.63
CA ASP A 495 -4.92 28.26 -29.15
C ASP A 495 -4.37 29.69 -29.36
N GLU A 496 -5.22 30.61 -29.79
CA GLU A 496 -4.85 32.01 -29.99
C GLU A 496 -4.50 32.71 -28.66
N GLU A 497 -5.25 32.45 -27.60
CA GLU A 497 -4.93 32.94 -26.24
C GLU A 497 -3.60 32.39 -25.75
N CYS A 498 -3.33 31.10 -25.96
CA CYS A 498 -2.05 30.47 -25.59
C CYS A 498 -0.86 31.05 -26.37
N ILE A 499 -1.02 31.24 -27.68
CA ILE A 499 -0.01 31.87 -28.54
C ILE A 499 0.20 33.34 -28.14
N GLY A 500 -0.87 34.05 -27.81
CA GLY A 500 -0.81 35.41 -27.29
C GLY A 500 0.00 35.49 -25.99
N ALA A 501 -0.26 34.61 -25.05
CA ALA A 501 0.51 34.49 -23.78
C ALA A 501 1.98 34.18 -24.04
N ALA A 502 2.29 33.25 -24.95
CA ALA A 502 3.66 32.92 -25.33
C ALA A 502 4.42 34.10 -25.96
N ARG A 503 3.73 34.93 -26.76
CA ARG A 503 4.31 36.17 -27.30
C ARG A 503 4.63 37.18 -26.20
N LEU A 504 3.70 37.38 -25.27
CA LEU A 504 3.90 38.29 -24.14
C LEU A 504 5.08 37.83 -23.27
N ALA A 505 5.25 36.51 -23.10
CA ALA A 505 6.37 35.92 -22.36
C ALA A 505 7.70 35.89 -23.15
N GLY A 506 7.71 36.31 -24.44
CA GLY A 506 8.91 36.21 -25.29
C GLY A 506 9.29 34.78 -25.70
N ALA A 507 8.39 33.82 -25.54
CA ALA A 507 8.63 32.42 -25.84
C ALA A 507 8.24 32.00 -27.26
N HIS A 508 7.41 32.77 -27.97
CA HIS A 508 6.87 32.43 -29.28
C HIS A 508 7.95 32.08 -30.31
N ASP A 509 8.98 32.91 -30.44
CA ASP A 509 10.05 32.71 -31.42
C ASP A 509 10.87 31.47 -31.16
N PHE A 510 11.08 31.12 -29.87
CA PHE A 510 11.72 29.89 -29.48
C PHE A 510 10.84 28.68 -29.83
N ILE A 511 9.56 28.72 -29.45
CA ILE A 511 8.63 27.60 -29.67
C ILE A 511 8.46 27.32 -31.18
N THR A 512 8.36 28.33 -32.01
CA THR A 512 8.20 28.17 -33.48
C THR A 512 9.45 27.60 -34.16
N ARG A 513 10.60 27.62 -33.53
CA ARG A 513 11.82 26.97 -34.03
C ARG A 513 11.92 25.48 -33.66
N LEU A 514 11.06 25.00 -32.77
CA LEU A 514 11.00 23.56 -32.47
C LEU A 514 10.45 22.79 -33.68
N PRO A 515 10.82 21.52 -33.89
CA PRO A 515 10.42 20.74 -35.07
C PRO A 515 8.92 20.74 -35.35
N GLU A 516 8.07 20.65 -34.31
CA GLU A 516 6.61 20.64 -34.40
C GLU A 516 5.99 21.90 -33.75
N GLY A 517 6.79 22.93 -33.46
CA GLY A 517 6.33 24.18 -32.85
C GLY A 517 5.58 23.92 -31.53
N TYR A 518 4.36 24.46 -31.44
CA TYR A 518 3.51 24.30 -30.26
C TYR A 518 3.03 22.85 -30.02
N GLN A 519 3.09 21.97 -31.02
CA GLN A 519 2.72 20.56 -30.91
C GLN A 519 3.92 19.67 -30.51
N THR A 520 5.10 20.26 -30.35
CA THR A 520 6.27 19.52 -29.86
C THR A 520 5.95 18.89 -28.50
N VAL A 521 6.12 17.57 -28.41
CA VAL A 521 5.89 16.82 -27.18
C VAL A 521 7.08 17.03 -26.24
N ILE A 522 6.77 17.39 -25.01
CA ILE A 522 7.73 17.55 -23.92
C ILE A 522 7.75 16.26 -23.11
N ASP A 523 8.91 15.65 -22.95
CA ASP A 523 9.14 14.60 -21.97
C ASP A 523 9.42 15.22 -20.60
N GLY A 524 9.10 14.47 -19.52
CA GLY A 524 9.12 14.97 -18.16
C GLY A 524 10.28 15.91 -17.85
N ASN A 525 9.95 17.08 -17.32
CA ASN A 525 10.84 18.21 -17.00
C ASN A 525 11.58 18.85 -18.20
N GLY A 526 11.15 18.61 -19.43
CA GLY A 526 11.73 19.27 -20.62
C GLY A 526 13.13 18.77 -20.97
N SER A 527 13.48 17.54 -20.64
CA SER A 527 14.80 16.96 -20.93
C SER A 527 15.12 16.85 -22.43
N ASN A 528 14.12 17.01 -23.28
CA ASN A 528 14.19 16.95 -24.74
C ASN A 528 14.07 18.32 -25.43
N LEU A 529 14.07 19.44 -24.66
CA LEU A 529 14.03 20.83 -25.19
C LEU A 529 15.42 21.43 -25.32
#